data_3c39eb92e089d94042d450ddfc0e5148
#
_entry.id   3c39eb92e089d94042d450ddfc0e5148
#
_cell.length_a   1.000
_cell.length_b   1.000
_cell.length_c   1.000
_cell.angle_alpha   90.00
_cell.angle_beta   90.00
_cell.angle_gamma   90.00
#
_symmetry.space_group_name_H-M   'P 1'
#
loop_
_entity.id
_entity.type
_entity.pdbx_description
1 polymer ?
#
loop_
_entity_poly.entity_id
_entity_poly.type
_entity_poly.pdbx_seq_one_letter_code
_entity_poly.pdbx_strand_id
1 'polypeptide(L)'
;GPSTPTLTDAAWRAGGFGFLAAGMLTPEALERQMRATTCPYGVNVFMPHDDPASFAPLYNYAARHGLSIDPTSVDSTDGWDAKMALILRAAGEGWGPRVVSFTFGLIDAATVAALHSLGVEAWMTIARADAVDAAVAVGVETQFMLDNVDAPAMYPHVNTLLGPLRKASAASGDSTHVTAWAGSG
;
A
#
# COMPACT_ATOMS: atom_id res chain seq x y z
N GLY A 1 -13.18 4.46 -5.78
CA GLY A 1 -12.13 4.28 -6.78
C GLY A 1 -12.47 3.17 -7.76
N PRO A 2 -11.68 2.94 -8.81
CA PRO A 2 -11.94 1.90 -9.81
C PRO A 2 -11.76 0.47 -9.26
N SER A 3 -11.07 0.32 -8.15
CA SER A 3 -10.85 -0.98 -7.50
C SER A 3 -12.14 -1.44 -6.81
N THR A 4 -12.70 -2.54 -7.30
CA THR A 4 -13.94 -3.14 -6.78
C THR A 4 -13.74 -4.63 -6.56
N PRO A 5 -14.56 -5.30 -5.70
CA PRO A 5 -14.53 -6.75 -5.56
C PRO A 5 -14.63 -7.50 -6.89
N THR A 6 -15.54 -7.05 -7.78
CA THR A 6 -15.71 -7.64 -9.10
C THR A 6 -14.45 -7.57 -9.96
N LEU A 7 -13.77 -6.41 -9.98
CA LEU A 7 -12.53 -6.24 -10.73
C LEU A 7 -11.40 -7.08 -10.12
N THR A 8 -11.31 -7.10 -8.79
CA THR A 8 -10.33 -7.90 -8.05
C THR A 8 -10.48 -9.40 -8.36
N ASP A 9 -11.71 -9.93 -8.31
CA ASP A 9 -12.02 -11.31 -8.66
C ASP A 9 -11.74 -11.60 -10.15
N ALA A 10 -12.05 -10.66 -11.04
CA ALA A 10 -11.78 -10.82 -12.48
C ALA A 10 -10.27 -10.86 -12.77
N ALA A 11 -9.47 -10.04 -12.09
CA ALA A 11 -8.02 -10.06 -12.21
C ALA A 11 -7.44 -11.43 -11.79
N TRP A 12 -7.92 -11.99 -10.68
CA TRP A 12 -7.50 -13.32 -10.25
C TRP A 12 -7.86 -14.41 -11.26
N ARG A 13 -9.10 -14.42 -11.77
CA ARG A 13 -9.53 -15.41 -12.77
C ARG A 13 -8.77 -15.32 -14.08
N ALA A 14 -8.19 -14.14 -14.37
CA ALA A 14 -7.33 -13.92 -15.53
C ALA A 14 -5.84 -14.27 -15.28
N GLY A 15 -5.49 -14.82 -14.11
CA GLY A 15 -4.12 -15.19 -13.74
C GLY A 15 -3.30 -14.05 -13.15
N GLY A 16 -3.94 -12.91 -12.82
CA GLY A 16 -3.32 -11.79 -12.12
C GLY A 16 -3.65 -11.79 -10.63
N PHE A 17 -3.30 -10.70 -9.93
CA PHE A 17 -3.61 -10.49 -8.52
C PHE A 17 -4.21 -9.09 -8.32
N GLY A 18 -5.41 -9.02 -7.78
CA GLY A 18 -6.14 -7.78 -7.60
C GLY A 18 -6.05 -7.22 -6.18
N PHE A 19 -6.10 -5.90 -6.05
CA PHE A 19 -6.11 -5.19 -4.78
C PHE A 19 -7.39 -4.39 -4.59
N LEU A 20 -7.93 -4.40 -3.38
CA LEU A 20 -8.92 -3.43 -2.92
C LEU A 20 -8.18 -2.19 -2.41
N ALA A 21 -8.66 -1.01 -2.78
CA ALA A 21 -8.12 0.26 -2.32
C ALA A 21 -8.83 0.69 -1.03
N ALA A 22 -8.16 0.60 0.11
CA ALA A 22 -8.72 1.01 1.39
C ALA A 22 -8.63 2.53 1.62
N GLY A 23 -7.75 3.23 0.89
CA GLY A 23 -7.60 4.66 1.03
C GLY A 23 -8.93 5.42 0.88
N MET A 24 -9.20 6.34 1.79
CA MET A 24 -10.41 7.17 1.86
C MET A 24 -11.72 6.40 2.05
N LEU A 25 -11.70 5.10 2.30
CA LEU A 25 -12.86 4.33 2.71
C LEU A 25 -13.03 4.37 4.23
N THR A 26 -14.28 4.28 4.70
CA THR A 26 -14.51 3.94 6.11
C THR A 26 -14.19 2.46 6.35
N PRO A 27 -13.86 2.05 7.60
CA PRO A 27 -13.65 0.63 7.93
C PRO A 27 -14.83 -0.26 7.52
N GLU A 28 -16.06 0.20 7.70
CA GLU A 28 -17.27 -0.56 7.34
C GLU A 28 -17.42 -0.69 5.82
N ALA A 29 -17.02 0.33 5.06
CA ALA A 29 -17.02 0.27 3.61
C ALA A 29 -15.95 -0.70 3.10
N LEU A 30 -14.77 -0.70 3.72
CA LEU A 30 -13.71 -1.66 3.44
C LEU A 30 -14.18 -3.09 3.78
N GLU A 31 -14.75 -3.33 4.95
CA GLU A 31 -15.25 -4.65 5.36
C GLU A 31 -16.28 -5.20 4.36
N ARG A 32 -17.22 -4.36 3.90
CA ARG A 32 -18.19 -4.78 2.87
C ARG A 32 -17.50 -5.22 1.58
N GLN A 33 -16.46 -4.51 1.14
CA GLN A 33 -15.72 -4.90 -0.06
C GLN A 33 -14.93 -6.19 0.15
N MET A 34 -14.24 -6.34 1.28
CA MET A 34 -13.49 -7.54 1.62
C MET A 34 -14.41 -8.78 1.65
N ARG A 35 -15.58 -8.67 2.28
CA ARG A 35 -16.56 -9.77 2.33
C ARG A 35 -17.21 -10.09 1.00
N ALA A 36 -17.27 -9.14 0.08
CA ALA A 36 -17.83 -9.33 -1.26
C ALA A 36 -16.79 -9.93 -2.24
N THR A 37 -15.51 -9.95 -1.89
CA THR A 37 -14.46 -10.54 -2.71
C THR A 37 -14.40 -12.05 -2.48
N THR A 38 -14.40 -12.82 -3.56
CA THR A 38 -14.53 -14.29 -3.51
C THR A 38 -13.22 -15.04 -3.86
N CYS A 39 -12.27 -14.36 -4.49
CA CYS A 39 -10.96 -14.89 -4.85
C CYS A 39 -9.88 -14.34 -3.92
N PRO A 40 -8.67 -14.92 -3.88
CA PRO A 40 -7.53 -14.32 -3.20
C PRO A 40 -7.25 -12.89 -3.66
N TYR A 41 -7.02 -11.99 -2.73
CA TYR A 41 -6.88 -10.55 -2.99
C TYR A 41 -5.88 -9.89 -2.05
N GLY A 42 -5.44 -8.69 -2.43
CA GLY A 42 -4.70 -7.77 -1.56
C GLY A 42 -5.55 -6.57 -1.12
N VAL A 43 -5.08 -5.87 -0.12
CA VAL A 43 -5.62 -4.57 0.33
C VAL A 43 -4.49 -3.55 0.33
N ASN A 44 -4.70 -2.40 -0.32
CA ASN A 44 -3.79 -1.27 -0.22
C ASN A 44 -4.28 -0.28 0.83
N VAL A 45 -3.41 0.08 1.78
CA VAL A 45 -3.68 0.99 2.89
C VAL A 45 -2.75 2.19 2.82
N PHE A 46 -3.26 3.37 3.15
CA PHE A 46 -2.44 4.56 3.28
C PHE A 46 -1.88 4.66 4.71
N MET A 47 -0.59 4.98 4.79
CA MET A 47 0.06 5.24 6.08
C MET A 47 -0.42 6.58 6.67
N PRO A 48 -0.57 6.68 7.99
CA PRO A 48 -0.90 7.94 8.65
C PRO A 48 0.12 9.04 8.32
N HIS A 49 -0.36 10.26 8.16
CA HIS A 49 0.47 11.44 7.97
C HIS A 49 0.26 12.42 9.12
N ASP A 50 1.29 12.60 9.95
CA ASP A 50 1.23 13.42 11.16
C ASP A 50 1.74 14.86 10.95
N ASP A 51 1.70 15.42 9.75
CA ASP A 51 2.19 16.77 9.54
C ASP A 51 1.07 17.78 9.20
N PRO A 52 0.41 18.37 10.22
CA PRO A 52 -0.56 19.43 10.00
C PRO A 52 0.06 20.71 9.39
N ALA A 53 1.37 20.90 9.49
CA ALA A 53 2.04 22.04 8.87
C ALA A 53 2.04 21.94 7.33
N SER A 54 1.94 20.75 6.78
CA SER A 54 1.88 20.54 5.33
C SER A 54 0.58 21.04 4.69
N PHE A 55 -0.49 21.19 5.45
CA PHE A 55 -1.81 21.63 4.96
C PHE A 55 -1.97 23.15 4.87
N ALA A 56 -1.08 23.95 5.48
CA ALA A 56 -1.19 25.41 5.44
C ALA A 56 -1.25 25.99 4.01
N PRO A 57 -0.48 25.52 3.01
CA PRO A 57 -0.61 25.99 1.62
C PRO A 57 -1.99 25.70 1.03
N LEU A 58 -2.59 24.55 1.36
CA LEU A 58 -3.93 24.17 0.89
C LEU A 58 -5.00 25.08 1.48
N TYR A 59 -4.96 25.38 2.77
CA TYR A 59 -5.88 26.30 3.41
C TYR A 59 -5.77 27.72 2.83
N ASN A 60 -4.54 28.18 2.59
CA ASN A 60 -4.29 29.47 1.95
C ASN A 60 -4.83 29.53 0.51
N TYR A 61 -4.69 28.43 -0.24
CA TYR A 61 -5.26 28.31 -1.58
C TYR A 61 -6.79 28.35 -1.53
N ALA A 62 -7.41 27.55 -0.69
CA ALA A 62 -8.86 27.49 -0.53
C ALA A 62 -9.45 28.87 -0.18
N ALA A 63 -8.85 29.56 0.81
CA ALA A 63 -9.27 30.88 1.23
C ALA A 63 -9.22 31.91 0.09
N ARG A 64 -8.17 31.90 -0.73
CA ARG A 64 -8.04 32.79 -1.91
C ARG A 64 -9.11 32.54 -2.97
N HIS A 65 -9.67 31.34 -3.03
CA HIS A 65 -10.70 30.95 -3.98
C HIS A 65 -12.11 30.93 -3.37
N GLY A 66 -12.29 31.51 -2.16
CA GLY A 66 -13.60 31.56 -1.49
C GLY A 66 -14.10 30.17 -1.04
N LEU A 67 -13.23 29.18 -0.95
CA LEU A 67 -13.55 27.86 -0.44
C LEU A 67 -13.26 27.80 1.07
N SER A 68 -14.16 27.21 1.83
CA SER A 68 -13.96 26.94 3.25
C SER A 68 -13.61 25.48 3.43
N ILE A 69 -12.45 25.20 4.04
CA ILE A 69 -12.05 23.88 4.48
C ILE A 69 -12.03 23.89 6.00
N ASP A 70 -12.76 22.98 6.61
CA ASP A 70 -12.70 22.77 8.05
C ASP A 70 -11.46 21.92 8.36
N PRO A 71 -10.43 22.46 9.02
CA PRO A 71 -9.22 21.72 9.37
C PRO A 71 -9.50 20.50 10.24
N THR A 72 -10.58 20.52 11.04
CA THR A 72 -10.95 19.42 11.93
C THR A 72 -11.63 18.25 11.19
N SER A 73 -12.06 18.47 9.96
CA SER A 73 -12.67 17.44 9.11
C SER A 73 -11.64 16.57 8.37
N VAL A 74 -10.36 16.93 8.42
CA VAL A 74 -9.29 16.18 7.75
C VAL A 74 -8.78 15.09 8.69
N ASP A 75 -9.11 13.85 8.39
CA ASP A 75 -8.53 12.68 9.05
C ASP A 75 -7.20 12.32 8.35
N SER A 76 -6.08 12.77 8.93
CA SER A 76 -4.73 12.48 8.44
C SER A 76 -4.32 11.01 8.65
N THR A 77 -5.08 10.26 9.46
CA THR A 77 -4.82 8.85 9.73
C THR A 77 -5.53 7.93 8.75
N ASP A 78 -6.48 8.42 7.98
CA ASP A 78 -7.33 7.63 7.09
C ASP A 78 -8.00 6.42 7.80
N GLY A 79 -8.30 6.58 9.09
CA GLY A 79 -8.89 5.52 9.93
C GLY A 79 -7.96 4.32 10.14
N TRP A 80 -6.65 4.54 10.15
CA TRP A 80 -5.59 3.53 10.21
C TRP A 80 -5.85 2.42 11.23
N ASP A 81 -6.01 2.77 12.51
CA ASP A 81 -6.14 1.79 13.58
C ASP A 81 -7.33 0.86 13.36
N ALA A 82 -8.47 1.42 12.97
CA ALA A 82 -9.68 0.65 12.74
C ALA A 82 -9.57 -0.25 11.49
N LYS A 83 -8.91 0.23 10.42
CA LYS A 83 -8.66 -0.56 9.21
C LYS A 83 -7.69 -1.71 9.49
N MET A 84 -6.59 -1.44 10.20
CA MET A 84 -5.63 -2.49 10.55
C MET A 84 -6.23 -3.52 11.49
N ALA A 85 -7.01 -3.12 12.50
CA ALA A 85 -7.74 -4.04 13.36
C ALA A 85 -8.72 -4.93 12.57
N LEU A 86 -9.44 -4.35 11.59
CA LEU A 86 -10.31 -5.11 10.69
C LEU A 86 -9.52 -6.13 9.86
N ILE A 87 -8.42 -5.72 9.24
CA ILE A 87 -7.59 -6.57 8.38
C ILE A 87 -7.01 -7.76 9.18
N LEU A 88 -6.43 -7.50 10.34
CA LEU A 88 -5.85 -8.54 11.21
C LEU A 88 -6.93 -9.51 11.70
N ARG A 89 -8.10 -9.00 12.11
CA ARG A 89 -9.24 -9.85 12.49
C ARG A 89 -9.68 -10.72 11.31
N ALA A 90 -9.87 -10.14 10.13
CA ALA A 90 -10.31 -10.86 8.93
C ALA A 90 -9.31 -11.96 8.54
N ALA A 91 -8.02 -11.67 8.64
CA ALA A 91 -6.96 -12.66 8.38
C ALA A 91 -7.00 -13.79 9.39
N GLY A 92 -7.13 -13.50 10.68
CA GLY A 92 -7.25 -14.51 11.74
C GLY A 92 -8.50 -15.39 11.62
N GLU A 93 -9.59 -14.84 11.08
CA GLU A 93 -10.84 -15.56 10.78
C GLU A 93 -10.82 -16.29 9.42
N GLY A 94 -9.76 -16.17 8.63
CA GLY A 94 -9.55 -16.90 7.37
C GLY A 94 -10.27 -16.34 6.14
N TRP A 95 -10.82 -15.09 6.21
CA TRP A 95 -11.45 -14.40 5.07
C TRP A 95 -10.74 -13.10 4.69
N GLY A 96 -9.58 -12.84 5.31
CA GLY A 96 -8.77 -11.65 5.08
C GLY A 96 -7.97 -11.69 3.77
N PRO A 97 -7.25 -10.60 3.49
CA PRO A 97 -6.38 -10.51 2.32
C PRO A 97 -5.18 -11.45 2.44
N ARG A 98 -4.59 -11.81 1.30
CA ARG A 98 -3.29 -12.50 1.21
C ARG A 98 -2.12 -11.55 1.34
N VAL A 99 -2.33 -10.31 0.93
CA VAL A 99 -1.31 -9.25 0.90
C VAL A 99 -1.91 -7.97 1.44
N VAL A 100 -1.18 -7.26 2.28
CA VAL A 100 -1.46 -5.86 2.61
C VAL A 100 -0.33 -5.00 2.07
N SER A 101 -0.67 -4.04 1.20
CA SER A 101 0.32 -3.09 0.69
C SER A 101 0.16 -1.72 1.35
N PHE A 102 1.29 -1.11 1.68
CA PHE A 102 1.36 0.17 2.37
C PHE A 102 1.91 1.26 1.44
N THR A 103 1.26 2.42 1.44
CA THR A 103 1.66 3.57 0.64
C THR A 103 1.82 4.80 1.52
N PHE A 104 2.79 5.67 1.21
CA PHE A 104 3.09 6.94 1.87
C PHE A 104 3.80 6.84 3.23
N GLY A 105 4.55 5.79 3.51
CA GLY A 105 5.33 5.72 4.73
C GLY A 105 6.09 4.41 4.89
N LEU A 106 6.85 4.28 5.96
CA LEU A 106 7.52 3.06 6.38
C LEU A 106 6.71 2.41 7.51
N ILE A 107 6.25 1.19 7.27
CA ILE A 107 5.55 0.40 8.29
C ILE A 107 6.51 -0.06 9.38
N ASP A 108 6.03 -0.23 10.59
CA ASP A 108 6.82 -0.77 11.69
C ASP A 108 6.91 -2.30 11.66
N ALA A 109 8.01 -2.83 12.21
CA ALA A 109 8.30 -4.25 12.21
C ALA A 109 7.27 -5.08 13.03
N ALA A 110 6.62 -4.50 14.03
CA ALA A 110 5.63 -5.22 14.83
C ALA A 110 4.35 -5.48 14.02
N THR A 111 3.91 -4.50 13.24
CA THR A 111 2.77 -4.66 12.32
C THR A 111 3.07 -5.69 11.23
N VAL A 112 4.29 -5.67 10.65
CA VAL A 112 4.72 -6.68 9.69
C VAL A 112 4.70 -8.08 10.31
N ALA A 113 5.29 -8.24 11.49
CA ALA A 113 5.31 -9.52 12.20
C ALA A 113 3.88 -10.03 12.53
N ALA A 114 2.96 -9.13 12.88
CA ALA A 114 1.56 -9.49 13.12
C ALA A 114 0.87 -10.03 11.86
N LEU A 115 1.09 -9.40 10.70
CA LEU A 115 0.57 -9.87 9.42
C LEU A 115 1.16 -11.24 9.05
N HIS A 116 2.49 -11.38 9.12
CA HIS A 116 3.19 -12.62 8.82
C HIS A 116 2.73 -13.79 9.72
N SER A 117 2.47 -13.54 11.00
CA SER A 117 1.94 -14.57 11.92
C SER A 117 0.59 -15.14 11.48
N LEU A 118 -0.15 -14.40 10.66
CA LEU A 118 -1.45 -14.78 10.09
C LEU A 118 -1.33 -15.26 8.63
N GLY A 119 -0.11 -15.41 8.10
CA GLY A 119 0.14 -15.83 6.73
C GLY A 119 -0.21 -14.77 5.69
N VAL A 120 -0.18 -13.49 6.07
CA VAL A 120 -0.41 -12.33 5.20
C VAL A 120 0.92 -11.68 4.86
N GLU A 121 1.19 -11.49 3.58
CA GLU A 121 2.37 -10.76 3.12
C GLU A 121 2.20 -9.25 3.33
N ALA A 122 3.29 -8.57 3.70
CA ALA A 122 3.33 -7.12 3.87
C ALA A 122 4.17 -6.50 2.74
N TRP A 123 3.51 -5.82 1.80
CA TRP A 123 4.19 -5.13 0.71
C TRP A 123 4.26 -3.64 0.99
N MET A 124 5.30 -2.99 0.51
CA MET A 124 5.44 -1.54 0.67
C MET A 124 5.77 -0.86 -0.65
N THR A 125 5.05 0.22 -0.94
CA THR A 125 5.36 1.11 -2.06
C THR A 125 6.53 2.01 -1.69
N ILE A 126 7.63 1.90 -2.43
CA ILE A 126 8.86 2.66 -2.22
C ILE A 126 9.06 3.60 -3.40
N ALA A 127 9.16 4.91 -3.11
CA ALA A 127 9.38 5.94 -4.11
C ALA A 127 10.86 6.32 -4.28
N ARG A 128 11.74 5.89 -3.35
CA ARG A 128 13.15 6.28 -3.30
C ARG A 128 14.05 5.09 -3.04
N ALA A 129 15.21 5.08 -3.69
CA ALA A 129 16.19 4.01 -3.55
C ALA A 129 16.75 3.84 -2.14
N ASP A 130 16.93 4.95 -1.42
CA ASP A 130 17.46 4.96 -0.05
C ASP A 130 16.49 4.41 1.00
N ALA A 131 15.22 4.24 0.65
CA ALA A 131 14.21 3.62 1.52
C ALA A 131 14.20 2.08 1.44
N VAL A 132 14.90 1.48 0.47
CA VAL A 132 14.91 0.02 0.26
C VAL A 132 15.47 -0.73 1.45
N ASP A 133 16.63 -0.30 1.96
CA ASP A 133 17.29 -0.98 3.08
C ASP A 133 16.42 -0.92 4.36
N ALA A 134 15.76 0.20 4.59
CA ALA A 134 14.84 0.34 5.72
C ALA A 134 13.62 -0.57 5.58
N ALA A 135 13.06 -0.70 4.38
CA ALA A 135 11.93 -1.57 4.09
C ALA A 135 12.30 -3.06 4.28
N VAL A 136 13.45 -3.47 3.75
CA VAL A 136 13.98 -4.83 3.94
C VAL A 136 14.22 -5.13 5.41
N ALA A 137 14.76 -4.16 6.16
CA ALA A 137 15.05 -4.34 7.59
C ALA A 137 13.82 -4.58 8.46
N VAL A 138 12.65 -4.08 8.08
CA VAL A 138 11.37 -4.34 8.78
C VAL A 138 10.68 -5.61 8.30
N GLY A 139 11.22 -6.29 7.27
CA GLY A 139 10.75 -7.60 6.81
C GLY A 139 9.61 -7.56 5.81
N VAL A 140 9.39 -6.44 5.10
CA VAL A 140 8.36 -6.37 4.04
C VAL A 140 8.89 -6.89 2.71
N GLU A 141 8.01 -7.46 1.91
CA GLU A 141 8.20 -7.70 0.50
C GLU A 141 7.99 -6.37 -0.24
N THR A 142 9.03 -5.87 -0.90
CA THR A 142 9.03 -4.53 -1.49
C THR A 142 8.42 -4.49 -2.89
N GLN A 143 7.50 -3.54 -3.10
CA GLN A 143 6.98 -3.21 -4.42
C GLN A 143 7.40 -1.77 -4.79
N PHE A 144 7.93 -1.59 -6.00
CA PHE A 144 8.21 -0.28 -6.55
C PHE A 144 7.01 0.24 -7.34
N MET A 145 6.56 1.44 -6.98
CA MET A 145 5.75 2.28 -7.87
C MET A 145 6.58 3.49 -8.30
N LEU A 146 6.75 3.64 -9.60
CA LEU A 146 7.38 4.81 -10.20
C LEU A 146 6.28 5.74 -10.68
N ASP A 147 5.75 6.56 -9.76
CA ASP A 147 4.79 7.59 -10.11
C ASP A 147 5.50 8.82 -10.70
N ASN A 148 5.08 9.23 -11.90
CA ASN A 148 5.38 10.52 -12.55
C ASN A 148 6.85 10.82 -12.87
N VAL A 149 7.66 9.84 -13.24
CA VAL A 149 9.01 10.10 -13.72
C VAL A 149 9.14 9.70 -15.18
N ASP A 150 9.82 10.54 -15.94
CA ASP A 150 10.12 10.31 -17.36
C ASP A 150 10.73 8.91 -17.56
N ALA A 151 9.95 7.99 -18.09
CA ALA A 151 10.29 6.57 -18.18
C ALA A 151 11.66 6.29 -18.81
N PRO A 152 12.12 7.00 -19.87
CA PRO A 152 13.44 6.79 -20.44
C PRO A 152 14.62 7.09 -19.50
N ALA A 153 14.47 8.07 -18.60
CA ALA A 153 15.51 8.44 -17.63
C ALA A 153 15.60 7.43 -16.46
N MET A 154 14.59 6.60 -16.28
CA MET A 154 14.47 5.71 -15.11
C MET A 154 14.93 4.28 -15.35
N TYR A 155 14.96 3.79 -16.59
CA TYR A 155 15.42 2.43 -16.89
C TYR A 155 16.78 2.06 -16.27
N PRO A 156 17.80 2.94 -16.25
CA PRO A 156 19.05 2.65 -15.57
C PRO A 156 18.89 2.50 -14.05
N HIS A 157 18.00 3.30 -13.44
CA HIS A 157 17.76 3.27 -11.99
C HIS A 157 16.95 2.05 -11.56
N VAL A 158 15.95 1.64 -12.33
CA VAL A 158 15.19 0.39 -12.06
C VAL A 158 16.12 -0.81 -12.00
N ASN A 159 17.05 -0.94 -12.94
CA ASN A 159 18.01 -2.03 -12.92
C ASN A 159 18.99 -1.95 -11.73
N THR A 160 19.36 -0.75 -11.31
CA THR A 160 20.20 -0.52 -10.13
C THR A 160 19.47 -0.90 -8.84
N LEU A 161 18.16 -0.68 -8.78
CA LEU A 161 17.30 -1.00 -7.64
C LEU A 161 16.92 -2.49 -7.59
N LEU A 162 16.61 -3.09 -8.72
CA LEU A 162 16.28 -4.52 -8.81
C LEU A 162 17.47 -5.44 -8.50
N GLY A 163 18.70 -4.97 -8.74
CA GLY A 163 19.91 -5.73 -8.48
C GLY A 163 20.11 -6.09 -7.00
N PRO A 164 20.07 -5.12 -6.07
CA PRO A 164 20.12 -5.38 -4.63
C PRO A 164 18.95 -6.23 -4.12
N LEU A 165 17.74 -5.98 -4.58
CA LEU A 165 16.54 -6.73 -4.20
C LEU A 165 16.60 -8.20 -4.63
N ARG A 166 17.07 -8.48 -5.87
CA ARG A 166 17.30 -9.83 -6.35
C ARG A 166 18.40 -10.56 -5.55
N LYS A 167 19.43 -9.82 -5.11
CA LYS A 167 20.49 -10.37 -4.26
C LYS A 167 19.99 -10.69 -2.85
N ALA A 168 19.17 -9.82 -2.26
CA ALA A 168 18.58 -10.03 -0.94
C ALA A 168 17.63 -11.24 -0.97
N SER A 169 16.77 -11.36 -1.98
CA SER A 169 15.89 -12.50 -2.20
C SER A 169 16.68 -13.82 -2.39
N ALA A 170 17.75 -13.80 -3.18
CA ALA A 170 18.59 -14.97 -3.38
C ALA A 170 19.36 -15.38 -2.11
N ALA A 171 19.73 -14.44 -1.25
CA ALA A 171 20.46 -14.70 -0.02
C ALA A 171 19.55 -15.22 1.12
N SER A 172 18.28 -14.87 1.12
CA SER A 172 17.30 -15.34 2.12
C SER A 172 16.75 -16.73 1.84
N GLY A 173 16.96 -17.27 0.65
CA GLY A 173 16.36 -18.55 0.22
C GLY A 173 14.83 -18.50 0.10
N ASP A 174 14.26 -17.31 0.25
CA ASP A 174 12.84 -17.04 0.18
C ASP A 174 12.51 -16.55 -1.24
N SER A 175 11.43 -17.06 -1.82
CA SER A 175 10.96 -16.65 -3.15
C SER A 175 10.23 -15.31 -3.10
N THR A 176 10.89 -14.28 -2.60
CA THR A 176 10.36 -12.94 -2.55
C THR A 176 10.15 -12.45 -3.99
N HIS A 177 8.90 -12.31 -4.38
CA HIS A 177 8.53 -11.80 -5.70
C HIS A 177 8.70 -10.29 -5.74
N VAL A 178 9.80 -9.83 -6.32
CA VAL A 178 9.98 -8.40 -6.62
C VAL A 178 9.26 -8.09 -7.93
N THR A 179 8.11 -7.43 -7.83
CA THR A 179 7.34 -6.99 -9.00
C THR A 179 7.57 -5.49 -9.20
N ALA A 180 8.18 -5.11 -10.32
CA ALA A 180 8.25 -3.73 -10.76
C ALA A 180 7.06 -3.44 -11.67
N TRP A 181 6.23 -2.47 -11.31
CA TRP A 181 5.13 -1.99 -12.14
C TRP A 181 5.51 -0.62 -12.71
N ALA A 182 5.61 -0.52 -14.03
CA ALA A 182 5.71 0.76 -14.72
C ALA A 182 4.29 1.13 -15.17
N GLY A 183 3.69 2.13 -14.54
CA GLY A 183 2.43 2.69 -15.00
C GLY A 183 2.65 3.39 -16.34
N SER A 184 1.93 2.97 -17.38
CA SER A 184 1.81 3.76 -18.62
C SER A 184 0.86 4.91 -18.33
N GLY A 185 1.37 6.16 -18.43
CA GLY A 185 0.54 7.35 -18.48
C GLY A 185 -0.30 7.42 -19.77
#